data_1d4590b7d639dd8cd3ddb7762cef5eee
#
_entry.id   1d4590b7d639dd8cd3ddb7762cef5eee
#
_cell.length_a   1.000
_cell.length_b   1.000
_cell.length_c   1.000
_cell.angle_alpha   90.00
_cell.angle_beta   90.00
_cell.angle_gamma   90.00
#
_symmetry.space_group_name_H-M   'P 1'
#
loop_
_entity.id
_entity.type
_entity.pdbx_description
1 polymer ?
#
loop_
_entity_poly.entity_id
_entity_poly.type
_entity_poly.pdbx_seq_one_letter_code
_entity_poly.pdbx_strand_id
1 'polypeptide(L)'
;MVDRIGRRVAPSVGTFDIEIDGFRLHGDHIGQLYYVRELLESDREATFVALLKSSISDGMTVVEGGAHMGYVTLQAARAVGPSGRMFAFEANPRAVPLVERNLAENGLGERVTVVPLALGDAPGRHAFFLSGGGDTSSLYEPDGESERIEVAVTTLDSWLDTAVRVDVVKLDIEGGESAALRGMHATLARAGPGLVVFAECNPSMLERSRSSTSELVELLHEQGLEVRWIDESQGTTRPFGEVDLSHGYVNLYCRRTS
;
A
#
# COMPACT_ATOMS: atom_id res chain seq x y z
N MET A 1 -24.98 11.36 -7.66
CA MET A 1 -25.04 11.28 -9.12
C MET A 1 -24.12 10.17 -9.66
N VAL A 2 -22.92 10.00 -9.15
CA VAL A 2 -21.96 8.95 -9.53
C VAL A 2 -22.50 7.54 -9.26
N ASP A 3 -23.17 7.27 -8.12
CA ASP A 3 -23.81 5.99 -7.82
C ASP A 3 -24.81 5.51 -8.88
N ARG A 4 -25.56 6.43 -9.48
CA ARG A 4 -26.50 6.08 -10.54
C ARG A 4 -25.80 5.79 -11.86
N ILE A 5 -24.64 6.38 -12.09
CA ILE A 5 -23.82 6.12 -13.29
C ILE A 5 -23.05 4.82 -13.09
N GLY A 6 -22.42 4.60 -11.95
CA GLY A 6 -21.67 3.38 -11.63
C GLY A 6 -22.54 2.11 -11.65
N ARG A 7 -23.78 2.16 -11.17
CA ARG A 7 -24.71 1.01 -11.20
C ARG A 7 -25.34 0.74 -12.58
N ARG A 8 -25.32 1.70 -13.49
CA ARG A 8 -25.85 1.52 -14.86
C ARG A 8 -24.80 1.06 -15.85
N VAL A 9 -23.54 1.19 -15.53
CA VAL A 9 -22.45 0.76 -16.38
C VAL A 9 -22.04 -0.61 -15.86
N ALA A 10 -22.63 -1.64 -16.46
CA ALA A 10 -22.29 -3.04 -16.24
C ALA A 10 -20.79 -3.29 -16.55
N PRO A 11 -20.22 -4.45 -16.20
CA PRO A 11 -18.78 -4.71 -15.91
C PRO A 11 -17.76 -4.42 -17.00
N SER A 12 -18.07 -3.58 -17.95
CA SER A 12 -17.14 -3.00 -18.92
C SER A 12 -17.21 -1.48 -18.85
N VAL A 13 -16.98 -0.90 -17.68
CA VAL A 13 -16.67 0.53 -17.62
C VAL A 13 -15.35 0.68 -18.35
N GLY A 14 -15.36 1.41 -19.44
CA GLY A 14 -14.16 1.79 -20.13
C GLY A 14 -13.23 2.57 -19.21
N THR A 15 -12.01 2.74 -19.64
CA THR A 15 -11.01 3.57 -18.98
C THR A 15 -11.56 4.94 -18.59
N PHE A 16 -11.17 5.44 -17.44
CA PHE A 16 -11.48 6.80 -17.01
C PHE A 16 -10.19 7.57 -16.69
N ASP A 17 -10.28 8.89 -16.83
CA ASP A 17 -9.23 9.83 -16.49
C ASP A 17 -9.78 10.85 -15.50
N ILE A 18 -8.99 11.17 -14.46
CA ILE A 18 -9.36 12.15 -13.45
C ILE A 18 -8.14 12.96 -13.02
N GLU A 19 -8.37 14.19 -12.61
CA GLU A 19 -7.35 14.99 -11.91
C GLU A 19 -7.65 15.00 -10.41
N ILE A 20 -6.67 14.58 -9.61
CA ILE A 20 -6.74 14.59 -8.15
C ILE A 20 -5.38 14.99 -7.57
N ASP A 21 -5.36 15.94 -6.64
CA ASP A 21 -4.15 16.46 -5.98
C ASP A 21 -3.07 16.95 -6.95
N GLY A 22 -3.49 17.42 -8.13
CA GLY A 22 -2.59 17.86 -9.20
C GLY A 22 -1.85 16.70 -9.88
N PHE A 23 -2.43 15.50 -9.84
CA PHE A 23 -2.05 14.35 -10.65
C PHE A 23 -3.14 14.00 -11.63
N ARG A 24 -2.73 13.56 -12.83
CA ARG A 24 -3.60 12.85 -13.74
C ARG A 24 -3.57 11.37 -13.39
N LEU A 25 -4.73 10.80 -13.11
CA LEU A 25 -4.90 9.41 -12.71
C LEU A 25 -5.82 8.70 -13.69
N HIS A 26 -5.33 7.61 -14.28
CA HIS A 26 -6.10 6.69 -15.09
C HIS A 26 -6.59 5.52 -14.27
N GLY A 27 -7.75 5.00 -14.63
CA GLY A 27 -8.26 3.73 -14.16
C GLY A 27 -8.99 2.98 -15.28
N ASP A 28 -9.11 1.67 -15.13
CA ASP A 28 -9.72 0.78 -16.12
C ASP A 28 -10.75 -0.19 -15.49
N HIS A 29 -11.03 -0.03 -14.20
CA HIS A 29 -11.94 -0.87 -13.46
C HIS A 29 -12.91 -0.08 -12.58
N ILE A 30 -14.12 -0.62 -12.38
CA ILE A 30 -15.18 0.03 -11.60
C ILE A 30 -14.78 0.26 -10.12
N GLY A 31 -14.04 -0.68 -9.52
CA GLY A 31 -13.56 -0.56 -8.15
C GLY A 31 -12.64 0.65 -7.98
N GLN A 32 -11.70 0.85 -8.90
CA GLN A 32 -10.83 2.02 -8.92
C GLN A 32 -11.63 3.33 -9.00
N LEU A 33 -12.74 3.35 -9.73
CA LEU A 33 -13.63 4.51 -9.76
C LEU A 33 -14.31 4.75 -8.40
N TYR A 34 -14.69 3.68 -7.69
CA TYR A 34 -15.22 3.81 -6.33
C TYR A 34 -14.16 4.32 -5.35
N TYR A 35 -12.95 3.80 -5.41
CA TYR A 35 -11.83 4.28 -4.61
C TYR A 35 -11.55 5.77 -4.84
N VAL A 36 -11.44 6.20 -6.11
CA VAL A 36 -11.25 7.63 -6.45
C VAL A 36 -12.42 8.49 -5.97
N ARG A 37 -13.65 7.99 -6.06
CA ARG A 37 -14.81 8.69 -5.53
C ARG A 37 -14.70 8.91 -4.01
N GLU A 38 -14.30 7.89 -3.27
CA GLU A 38 -14.11 8.00 -1.83
C GLU A 38 -13.01 9.01 -1.47
N LEU A 39 -11.91 9.05 -2.23
CA LEU A 39 -10.87 10.07 -2.08
C LEU A 39 -11.38 11.50 -2.33
N LEU A 40 -12.35 11.67 -3.24
CA LEU A 40 -12.90 13.00 -3.60
C LEU A 40 -14.05 13.46 -2.71
N GLU A 41 -14.88 12.53 -2.22
CA GLU A 41 -16.13 12.84 -1.52
C GLU A 41 -16.00 12.70 0.01
N SER A 42 -14.93 12.08 0.50
CA SER A 42 -14.63 11.95 1.92
C SER A 42 -13.19 12.36 2.19
N ASP A 43 -12.88 12.68 3.44
CA ASP A 43 -11.50 12.88 3.88
C ASP A 43 -10.74 11.55 4.08
N ARG A 44 -11.22 10.49 3.41
CA ARG A 44 -10.58 9.17 3.45
C ARG A 44 -9.13 9.30 3.01
N GLU A 45 -8.23 8.76 3.83
CA GLU A 45 -6.79 8.80 3.61
C GLU A 45 -6.15 10.20 3.58
N ALA A 46 -6.89 11.28 3.86
CA ALA A 46 -6.31 12.62 3.84
C ALA A 46 -5.20 12.79 4.88
N THR A 47 -5.41 12.29 6.10
CA THR A 47 -4.40 12.30 7.17
C THR A 47 -3.26 11.34 6.86
N PHE A 48 -3.57 10.14 6.37
CA PHE A 48 -2.57 9.17 5.92
C PHE A 48 -1.64 9.77 4.86
N VAL A 49 -2.20 10.35 3.79
CA VAL A 49 -1.41 10.97 2.71
C VAL A 49 -0.59 12.16 3.24
N ALA A 50 -1.16 12.98 4.12
CA ALA A 50 -0.43 14.10 4.73
C ALA A 50 0.75 13.62 5.58
N LEU A 51 0.56 12.58 6.40
CA LEU A 51 1.62 11.96 7.19
C LEU A 51 2.68 11.29 6.31
N LEU A 52 2.27 10.56 5.28
CA LEU A 52 3.19 9.96 4.31
C LEU A 52 4.08 11.04 3.68
N LYS A 53 3.49 12.08 3.14
CA LYS A 53 4.24 13.20 2.51
C LYS A 53 5.17 13.90 3.49
N SER A 54 4.74 14.11 4.73
CA SER A 54 5.57 14.76 5.75
C SER A 54 6.70 13.87 6.29
N SER A 55 6.58 12.55 6.10
CA SER A 55 7.59 11.56 6.50
C SER A 55 8.66 11.35 5.42
N ILE A 56 8.46 11.86 4.22
CA ILE A 56 9.36 11.69 3.09
C ILE A 56 10.07 13.02 2.79
N SER A 57 11.36 12.96 2.54
CA SER A 57 12.19 14.09 2.11
C SER A 57 12.96 13.73 0.85
N ASP A 58 13.44 14.77 0.12
CA ASP A 58 14.28 14.57 -1.06
C ASP A 58 15.49 13.70 -0.73
N GLY A 59 15.80 12.75 -1.60
CA GLY A 59 16.91 11.81 -1.45
C GLY A 59 16.61 10.55 -0.66
N MET A 60 15.42 10.41 -0.04
CA MET A 60 15.03 9.21 0.69
C MET A 60 14.73 8.02 -0.25
N THR A 61 14.81 6.82 0.32
CA THR A 61 14.38 5.58 -0.32
C THR A 61 13.07 5.11 0.31
N VAL A 62 12.04 4.94 -0.53
CA VAL A 62 10.72 4.46 -0.14
C VAL A 62 10.46 3.09 -0.74
N VAL A 63 9.87 2.19 0.06
CA VAL A 63 9.35 0.89 -0.40
C VAL A 63 7.83 0.88 -0.18
N GLU A 64 7.09 0.53 -1.21
CA GLU A 64 5.65 0.34 -1.16
C GLU A 64 5.30 -1.10 -1.52
N GLY A 65 4.50 -1.75 -0.70
CA GLY A 65 3.79 -2.97 -1.02
C GLY A 65 2.32 -2.66 -1.27
N GLY A 66 1.81 -3.05 -2.46
CA GLY A 66 0.46 -2.76 -2.91
C GLY A 66 0.34 -1.36 -3.53
N ALA A 67 0.78 -1.23 -4.78
CA ALA A 67 0.70 0.04 -5.52
C ALA A 67 -0.70 0.31 -6.08
N HIS A 68 -1.50 -0.75 -6.33
CA HIS A 68 -2.84 -0.69 -6.89
C HIS A 68 -2.88 0.11 -8.21
N MET A 69 -3.57 1.26 -8.28
CA MET A 69 -3.57 2.14 -9.44
C MET A 69 -2.52 3.26 -9.36
N GLY A 70 -1.74 3.33 -8.30
CA GLY A 70 -0.61 4.25 -8.15
C GLY A 70 -0.93 5.61 -7.53
N TYR A 71 -2.09 5.82 -6.92
CA TYR A 71 -2.41 7.11 -6.28
C TYR A 71 -1.44 7.45 -5.14
N VAL A 72 -1.25 6.52 -4.20
CA VAL A 72 -0.31 6.69 -3.08
C VAL A 72 1.14 6.71 -3.60
N THR A 73 1.45 5.88 -4.60
CA THR A 73 2.74 5.85 -5.29
C THR A 73 3.11 7.23 -5.86
N LEU A 74 2.17 7.92 -6.52
CA LEU A 74 2.39 9.27 -7.07
C LEU A 74 2.69 10.30 -5.97
N GLN A 75 1.99 10.23 -4.84
CA GLN A 75 2.21 11.12 -3.70
C GLN A 75 3.62 10.94 -3.12
N ALA A 76 4.03 9.69 -2.90
CA ALA A 76 5.37 9.34 -2.39
C ALA A 76 6.47 9.70 -3.41
N ALA A 77 6.27 9.38 -4.70
CA ALA A 77 7.22 9.67 -5.77
C ALA A 77 7.45 11.17 -5.97
N ARG A 78 6.43 12.01 -5.73
CA ARG A 78 6.61 13.47 -5.72
C ARG A 78 7.44 13.91 -4.52
N ALA A 79 7.18 13.32 -3.35
CA ALA A 79 7.83 13.70 -2.10
C ALA A 79 9.31 13.29 -2.00
N VAL A 80 9.71 12.14 -2.58
CA VAL A 80 11.13 11.71 -2.59
C VAL A 80 12.03 12.61 -3.39
N GLY A 81 11.47 13.50 -4.23
CA GLY A 81 12.25 14.47 -5.03
C GLY A 81 13.08 13.81 -6.13
N PRO A 82 13.91 14.63 -6.84
CA PRO A 82 14.74 14.14 -7.95
C PRO A 82 15.93 13.29 -7.49
N SER A 83 16.36 13.39 -6.23
CA SER A 83 17.51 12.66 -5.69
C SER A 83 17.10 11.36 -4.98
N GLY A 84 15.80 11.17 -4.71
CA GLY A 84 15.26 9.98 -4.05
C GLY A 84 14.88 8.88 -5.03
N ARG A 85 14.47 7.76 -4.46
CA ARG A 85 14.01 6.60 -5.22
C ARG A 85 12.88 5.88 -4.50
N MET A 86 12.08 5.17 -5.27
CA MET A 86 10.98 4.37 -4.74
C MET A 86 10.93 3.01 -5.43
N PHE A 87 10.61 1.98 -4.67
CA PHE A 87 10.32 0.63 -5.15
C PHE A 87 8.85 0.33 -4.84
N ALA A 88 8.03 0.23 -5.87
CA ALA A 88 6.60 -0.02 -5.75
C ALA A 88 6.30 -1.46 -6.18
N PHE A 89 6.03 -2.33 -5.21
CA PHE A 89 5.67 -3.73 -5.45
C PHE A 89 4.17 -3.84 -5.72
N GLU A 90 3.84 -4.47 -6.86
CA GLU A 90 2.47 -4.74 -7.25
C GLU A 90 2.36 -6.16 -7.82
N ALA A 91 1.57 -7.00 -7.15
CA ALA A 91 1.44 -8.41 -7.53
C ALA A 91 0.45 -8.63 -8.67
N ASN A 92 -0.56 -7.75 -8.79
CA ASN A 92 -1.57 -7.85 -9.83
C ASN A 92 -0.98 -7.45 -11.20
N PRO A 93 -0.79 -8.41 -12.13
CA PRO A 93 -0.20 -8.11 -13.45
C PRO A 93 -1.05 -7.17 -14.30
N ARG A 94 -2.34 -6.97 -13.95
CA ARG A 94 -3.22 -6.02 -14.63
C ARG A 94 -3.01 -4.60 -14.11
N ALA A 95 -2.63 -4.44 -12.85
CA ALA A 95 -2.39 -3.13 -12.24
C ALA A 95 -1.02 -2.55 -12.60
N VAL A 96 0.01 -3.39 -12.78
CA VAL A 96 1.37 -2.95 -13.10
C VAL A 96 1.43 -1.96 -14.28
N PRO A 97 0.87 -2.24 -15.47
CA PRO A 97 0.89 -1.29 -16.59
C PRO A 97 0.15 0.02 -16.29
N LEU A 98 -0.87 -0.03 -15.42
CA LEU A 98 -1.62 1.15 -15.02
C LEU A 98 -0.79 2.05 -14.11
N VAL A 99 -0.09 1.49 -13.13
CA VAL A 99 0.85 2.23 -12.27
C VAL A 99 1.94 2.89 -13.12
N GLU A 100 2.58 2.12 -14.03
CA GLU A 100 3.62 2.65 -14.92
C GLU A 100 3.10 3.80 -15.78
N ARG A 101 1.90 3.67 -16.35
CA ARG A 101 1.25 4.73 -17.11
C ARG A 101 1.00 5.97 -16.26
N ASN A 102 0.43 5.80 -15.06
CA ASN A 102 0.14 6.91 -14.16
C ASN A 102 1.42 7.66 -13.74
N LEU A 103 2.50 6.93 -13.49
CA LEU A 103 3.82 7.52 -13.22
C LEU A 103 4.36 8.30 -14.41
N ALA A 104 4.32 7.73 -15.61
CA ALA A 104 4.84 8.34 -16.83
C ALA A 104 4.09 9.63 -17.18
N GLU A 105 2.76 9.64 -17.13
CA GLU A 105 1.94 10.83 -17.44
C GLU A 105 2.11 11.97 -16.44
N ASN A 106 2.57 11.67 -15.23
CA ASN A 106 2.90 12.68 -14.22
C ASN A 106 4.39 13.04 -14.14
N GLY A 107 5.23 12.50 -15.05
CA GLY A 107 6.67 12.78 -15.11
C GLY A 107 7.46 12.23 -13.91
N LEU A 108 6.98 11.13 -13.29
CA LEU A 108 7.56 10.53 -12.09
C LEU A 108 8.18 9.14 -12.33
N GLY A 109 8.12 8.63 -13.57
CA GLY A 109 8.58 7.26 -13.89
C GLY A 109 10.06 7.00 -13.57
N GLU A 110 10.93 8.01 -13.68
CA GLU A 110 12.36 7.84 -13.40
C GLU A 110 12.69 7.67 -11.90
N ARG A 111 11.75 8.03 -11.02
CA ARG A 111 11.93 7.95 -9.56
C ARG A 111 11.45 6.64 -8.96
N VAL A 112 10.61 5.91 -9.70
CA VAL A 112 9.93 4.72 -9.22
C VAL A 112 10.27 3.51 -10.07
N THR A 113 10.75 2.46 -9.42
CA THR A 113 10.85 1.14 -10.03
C THR A 113 9.59 0.36 -9.65
N VAL A 114 8.70 0.12 -10.60
CA VAL A 114 7.55 -0.77 -10.41
C VAL A 114 8.02 -2.21 -10.47
N VAL A 115 7.74 -2.98 -9.42
CA VAL A 115 8.22 -4.36 -9.26
C VAL A 115 7.03 -5.31 -9.32
N PRO A 116 6.89 -6.14 -10.38
CA PRO A 116 5.75 -7.02 -10.57
C PRO A 116 5.85 -8.29 -9.71
N LEU A 117 5.98 -8.12 -8.40
CA LEU A 117 6.14 -9.19 -7.41
C LEU A 117 5.27 -8.88 -6.19
N ALA A 118 4.77 -9.94 -5.53
CA ALA A 118 4.23 -9.80 -4.19
C ALA A 118 5.37 -9.79 -3.14
N LEU A 119 5.17 -9.07 -2.04
CA LEU A 119 6.02 -9.18 -0.85
C LEU A 119 5.47 -10.26 0.08
N GLY A 120 6.36 -11.08 0.61
CA GLY A 120 6.02 -12.14 1.57
C GLY A 120 7.22 -12.52 2.44
N ASP A 121 7.11 -13.60 3.21
CA ASP A 121 8.14 -14.10 4.12
C ASP A 121 9.13 -15.09 3.46
N ALA A 122 8.81 -15.61 2.28
CA ALA A 122 9.68 -16.50 1.51
C ALA A 122 9.49 -16.30 0.00
N PRO A 123 10.55 -16.39 -0.81
CA PRO A 123 10.42 -16.39 -2.25
C PRO A 123 9.67 -17.61 -2.77
N GLY A 124 8.86 -17.45 -3.82
CA GLY A 124 8.11 -18.54 -4.41
C GLY A 124 7.10 -18.12 -5.46
N ARG A 125 6.21 -19.05 -5.80
CA ARG A 125 5.01 -18.77 -6.59
C ARG A 125 3.78 -19.15 -5.79
N HIS A 126 2.82 -18.25 -5.73
CA HIS A 126 1.63 -18.42 -4.90
C HIS A 126 0.37 -18.09 -5.69
N ALA A 127 -0.74 -18.66 -5.25
CA ALA A 127 -2.04 -18.22 -5.71
C ALA A 127 -2.26 -16.77 -5.32
N PHE A 128 -2.86 -16.02 -6.22
CA PHE A 128 -3.29 -14.64 -6.01
C PHE A 128 -4.72 -14.51 -6.51
N PHE A 129 -5.56 -13.92 -5.71
CA PHE A 129 -6.99 -13.85 -5.93
C PHE A 129 -7.37 -12.43 -6.32
N LEU A 130 -7.79 -12.27 -7.58
CA LEU A 130 -8.31 -11.01 -8.10
C LEU A 130 -9.77 -10.90 -7.71
N SER A 131 -10.12 -9.91 -6.89
CA SER A 131 -11.51 -9.66 -6.52
C SER A 131 -12.30 -9.09 -7.70
N GLY A 132 -13.57 -9.47 -7.83
CA GLY A 132 -14.47 -8.94 -8.86
C GLY A 132 -14.75 -7.43 -8.70
N GLY A 133 -14.49 -6.85 -7.53
CA GLY A 133 -14.56 -5.42 -7.24
C GLY A 133 -13.28 -4.65 -7.59
N GLY A 134 -12.15 -5.34 -7.75
CA GLY A 134 -10.88 -4.76 -8.20
C GLY A 134 -9.99 -4.18 -7.11
N ASP A 135 -10.50 -3.91 -5.90
CA ASP A 135 -9.78 -3.13 -4.91
C ASP A 135 -9.05 -3.99 -3.86
N THR A 136 -9.48 -5.23 -3.64
CA THR A 136 -9.01 -6.10 -2.55
C THR A 136 -8.36 -7.39 -3.05
N SER A 137 -7.51 -7.31 -4.07
CA SER A 137 -6.79 -8.47 -4.59
C SER A 137 -5.67 -8.89 -3.64
N SER A 138 -5.57 -10.20 -3.32
CA SER A 138 -4.73 -10.70 -2.23
C SER A 138 -4.09 -12.05 -2.55
N LEU A 139 -3.04 -12.40 -1.82
CA LEU A 139 -2.49 -13.76 -1.76
C LEU A 139 -3.43 -14.74 -1.01
N TYR A 140 -4.45 -14.25 -0.36
CA TYR A 140 -5.36 -15.02 0.48
C TYR A 140 -6.76 -15.08 -0.13
N GLU A 141 -7.34 -16.29 -0.15
CA GLU A 141 -8.63 -16.53 -0.79
C GLU A 141 -9.75 -15.75 -0.09
N PRO A 142 -10.52 -14.91 -0.80
CA PRO A 142 -11.64 -14.18 -0.23
C PRO A 142 -12.87 -15.09 -0.05
N ASP A 143 -13.85 -14.65 0.75
CA ASP A 143 -15.12 -15.36 0.93
C ASP A 143 -16.08 -15.25 -0.26
N GLY A 144 -15.72 -14.56 -1.33
CA GLY A 144 -16.54 -14.30 -2.51
C GLY A 144 -15.95 -14.83 -3.81
N GLU A 145 -16.62 -14.51 -4.92
CA GLU A 145 -16.11 -14.84 -6.24
C GLU A 145 -14.81 -14.10 -6.52
N SER A 146 -13.80 -14.82 -6.94
CA SER A 146 -12.49 -14.30 -7.32
C SER A 146 -11.90 -15.10 -8.46
N GLU A 147 -11.12 -14.44 -9.29
CA GLU A 147 -10.30 -15.11 -10.29
C GLU A 147 -8.96 -15.46 -9.64
N ARG A 148 -8.60 -16.75 -9.69
CA ARG A 148 -7.33 -17.22 -9.17
C ARG A 148 -6.28 -17.24 -10.26
N ILE A 149 -5.18 -16.53 -10.05
CA ILE A 149 -3.98 -16.55 -10.89
C ILE A 149 -2.78 -17.01 -10.07
N GLU A 150 -1.61 -17.10 -10.68
CA GLU A 150 -0.36 -17.37 -9.99
C GLU A 150 0.60 -16.21 -10.14
N VAL A 151 1.18 -15.72 -9.03
CA VAL A 151 2.16 -14.64 -9.01
C VAL A 151 3.45 -15.06 -8.35
N ALA A 152 4.54 -14.38 -8.69
CA ALA A 152 5.81 -14.54 -8.00
C ALA A 152 5.82 -13.72 -6.71
N VAL A 153 6.36 -14.31 -5.65
CA VAL A 153 6.56 -13.71 -4.33
C VAL A 153 8.04 -13.60 -4.05
N THR A 154 8.44 -12.53 -3.41
CA THR A 154 9.81 -12.32 -2.92
C THR A 154 9.80 -11.80 -1.49
N THR A 155 10.94 -11.88 -0.81
CA THR A 155 11.18 -11.12 0.40
C THR A 155 11.93 -9.84 0.04
N LEU A 156 11.68 -8.74 0.74
CA LEU A 156 12.46 -7.53 0.53
C LEU A 156 13.95 -7.76 0.85
N ASP A 157 14.23 -8.57 1.86
CA ASP A 157 15.60 -8.91 2.26
C ASP A 157 16.40 -9.65 1.18
N SER A 158 15.73 -10.45 0.33
CA SER A 158 16.39 -11.14 -0.77
C SER A 158 16.44 -10.33 -2.07
N TRP A 159 15.51 -9.41 -2.25
CA TRP A 159 15.35 -8.64 -3.47
C TRP A 159 16.19 -7.35 -3.47
N LEU A 160 16.23 -6.66 -2.33
CA LEU A 160 16.90 -5.36 -2.21
C LEU A 160 18.39 -5.53 -1.90
N ASP A 161 19.24 -4.82 -2.65
CA ASP A 161 20.67 -4.76 -2.33
C ASP A 161 20.87 -4.27 -0.90
N THR A 162 21.73 -4.98 -0.15
CA THR A 162 22.03 -4.67 1.26
C THR A 162 22.68 -3.31 1.48
N ALA A 163 23.27 -2.71 0.44
CA ALA A 163 23.81 -1.34 0.48
C ALA A 163 22.71 -0.26 0.43
N VAL A 164 21.49 -0.61 0.04
CA VAL A 164 20.37 0.33 -0.01
C VAL A 164 19.74 0.43 1.38
N ARG A 165 19.74 1.64 1.93
CA ARG A 165 19.00 1.97 3.15
C ARG A 165 17.58 2.36 2.81
N VAL A 166 16.61 1.82 3.50
CA VAL A 166 15.20 2.19 3.41
C VAL A 166 14.86 3.19 4.50
N ASP A 167 14.14 4.25 4.15
CA ASP A 167 13.75 5.33 5.08
C ASP A 167 12.25 5.26 5.40
N VAL A 168 11.41 4.90 4.41
CA VAL A 168 9.97 4.77 4.59
C VAL A 168 9.47 3.49 3.93
N VAL A 169 8.57 2.78 4.61
CA VAL A 169 7.86 1.61 4.09
C VAL A 169 6.35 1.85 4.17
N LYS A 170 5.60 1.51 3.13
CA LYS A 170 4.12 1.44 3.13
C LYS A 170 3.72 0.02 2.77
N LEU A 171 2.88 -0.60 3.58
CA LEU A 171 2.28 -1.92 3.35
C LEU A 171 0.76 -1.81 3.40
N ASP A 172 0.14 -2.16 2.29
CA ASP A 172 -1.30 -2.27 2.11
C ASP A 172 -1.50 -3.35 1.05
N ILE A 173 -1.44 -4.59 1.52
CA ILE A 173 -1.36 -5.81 0.72
C ILE A 173 -2.38 -6.87 1.15
N GLU A 174 -3.47 -6.37 1.71
CA GLU A 174 -4.70 -7.12 1.95
C GLU A 174 -4.47 -8.40 2.76
N GLY A 175 -3.85 -8.22 3.95
CA GLY A 175 -3.57 -9.30 4.92
C GLY A 175 -2.16 -9.87 4.85
N GLY A 176 -1.33 -9.45 3.88
CA GLY A 176 0.05 -9.91 3.74
C GLY A 176 1.07 -9.16 4.60
N GLU A 177 0.66 -8.17 5.38
CA GLU A 177 1.54 -7.22 6.10
C GLU A 177 2.49 -7.94 7.04
N SER A 178 1.98 -8.89 7.84
CA SER A 178 2.82 -9.67 8.77
C SER A 178 3.87 -10.53 8.04
N ALA A 179 3.50 -11.17 6.93
CA ALA A 179 4.44 -11.93 6.12
C ALA A 179 5.49 -11.03 5.48
N ALA A 180 5.08 -9.89 4.93
CA ALA A 180 6.00 -8.91 4.36
C ALA A 180 6.98 -8.35 5.41
N LEU A 181 6.52 -8.03 6.63
CA LEU A 181 7.39 -7.59 7.73
C LEU A 181 8.43 -8.65 8.11
N ARG A 182 8.04 -9.93 8.17
CA ARG A 182 9.02 -11.02 8.38
C ARG A 182 10.04 -11.09 7.24
N GLY A 183 9.60 -10.91 5.98
CA GLY A 183 10.45 -10.93 4.80
C GLY A 183 11.31 -9.68 4.58
N MET A 184 11.16 -8.64 5.40
CA MET A 184 11.99 -7.43 5.37
C MET A 184 12.71 -7.16 6.71
N HIS A 185 12.71 -8.13 7.61
CA HIS A 185 13.27 -7.97 8.97
C HIS A 185 14.71 -7.43 8.96
N ALA A 186 15.60 -8.01 8.14
CA ALA A 186 16.98 -7.57 8.06
C ALA A 186 17.13 -6.19 7.40
N THR A 187 16.28 -5.87 6.43
CA THR A 187 16.24 -4.54 5.78
C THR A 187 15.81 -3.47 6.79
N LEU A 188 14.75 -3.73 7.57
CA LEU A 188 14.29 -2.81 8.61
C LEU A 188 15.33 -2.67 9.71
N ALA A 189 15.99 -3.76 10.15
CA ALA A 189 17.02 -3.71 11.16
C ALA A 189 18.21 -2.81 10.76
N ARG A 190 18.53 -2.73 9.46
CA ARG A 190 19.60 -1.84 8.95
C ARG A 190 19.15 -0.40 8.72
N ALA A 191 17.86 -0.13 8.79
CA ALA A 191 17.33 1.21 8.62
C ALA A 191 17.78 2.15 9.72
N GLY A 192 17.88 3.44 9.42
CA GLY A 192 18.29 4.46 10.37
C GLY A 192 17.23 4.78 11.44
N PRO A 193 17.57 5.63 12.40
CA PRO A 193 16.65 6.02 13.48
C PRO A 193 15.40 6.77 12.99
N GLY A 194 15.42 7.27 11.75
CA GLY A 194 14.28 7.95 11.15
C GLY A 194 13.31 7.03 10.39
N LEU A 195 13.45 5.70 10.50
CA LEU A 195 12.56 4.76 9.81
C LEU A 195 11.10 5.02 10.18
N VAL A 196 10.26 5.09 9.14
CA VAL A 196 8.81 5.16 9.27
C VAL A 196 8.19 3.98 8.52
N VAL A 197 7.22 3.32 9.15
CA VAL A 197 6.43 2.25 8.52
C VAL A 197 4.96 2.63 8.61
N PHE A 198 4.29 2.61 7.46
CA PHE A 198 2.84 2.63 7.36
C PHE A 198 2.38 1.22 7.04
N ALA A 199 1.35 0.73 7.72
CA ALA A 199 0.78 -0.58 7.45
C ALA A 199 -0.74 -0.55 7.61
N GLU A 200 -1.47 -1.19 6.69
CA GLU A 200 -2.88 -1.46 6.92
C GLU A 200 -3.02 -2.48 8.05
N CYS A 201 -3.93 -2.24 8.96
CA CYS A 201 -4.33 -3.18 10.00
C CYS A 201 -5.80 -3.50 9.83
N ASN A 202 -6.07 -4.60 9.12
CA ASN A 202 -7.40 -5.12 8.85
C ASN A 202 -7.53 -6.50 9.52
N PRO A 203 -8.23 -6.62 10.68
CA PRO A 203 -8.31 -7.87 11.42
C PRO A 203 -8.81 -9.05 10.58
N SER A 204 -9.83 -8.82 9.73
CA SER A 204 -10.41 -9.88 8.92
C SER A 204 -9.45 -10.39 7.83
N MET A 205 -8.66 -9.52 7.23
CA MET A 205 -7.66 -9.91 6.25
C MET A 205 -6.46 -10.59 6.89
N LEU A 206 -6.04 -10.13 8.07
CA LEU A 206 -4.98 -10.78 8.86
C LEU A 206 -5.40 -12.18 9.29
N GLU A 207 -6.65 -12.39 9.73
CA GLU A 207 -7.14 -13.74 10.06
C GLU A 207 -7.11 -14.69 8.85
N ARG A 208 -7.48 -14.23 7.66
CA ARG A 208 -7.38 -15.02 6.41
C ARG A 208 -5.96 -15.46 6.13
N SER A 209 -4.99 -14.61 6.41
CA SER A 209 -3.56 -14.92 6.26
C SER A 209 -3.00 -15.78 7.39
N ARG A 210 -3.83 -16.19 8.35
CA ARG A 210 -3.45 -16.88 9.60
C ARG A 210 -2.52 -16.05 10.47
N SER A 211 -2.65 -14.73 10.38
CA SER A 211 -2.01 -13.76 11.24
C SER A 211 -3.06 -13.11 12.16
N SER A 212 -2.63 -12.11 12.91
CA SER A 212 -3.50 -11.34 13.79
C SER A 212 -2.99 -9.92 13.96
N THR A 213 -3.88 -9.04 14.41
CA THR A 213 -3.53 -7.67 14.81
C THR A 213 -2.40 -7.66 15.86
N SER A 214 -2.44 -8.58 16.82
CA SER A 214 -1.39 -8.67 17.86
C SER A 214 -0.04 -9.03 17.26
N GLU A 215 0.01 -10.02 16.35
CA GLU A 215 1.24 -10.41 15.66
C GLU A 215 1.79 -9.27 14.81
N LEU A 216 0.94 -8.57 14.06
CA LEU A 216 1.35 -7.42 13.26
C LEU A 216 2.04 -6.35 14.13
N VAL A 217 1.43 -6.02 15.26
CA VAL A 217 1.96 -5.03 16.21
C VAL A 217 3.25 -5.51 16.89
N GLU A 218 3.33 -6.79 17.26
CA GLU A 218 4.55 -7.38 17.82
C GLU A 218 5.72 -7.30 16.83
N LEU A 219 5.52 -7.66 15.57
CA LEU A 219 6.54 -7.57 14.52
C LEU A 219 7.05 -6.13 14.34
N LEU A 220 6.16 -5.14 14.43
CA LEU A 220 6.54 -3.73 14.36
C LEU A 220 7.34 -3.30 15.59
N HIS A 221 6.94 -3.73 16.79
CA HIS A 221 7.69 -3.47 18.04
C HIS A 221 9.07 -4.12 18.06
N GLU A 222 9.22 -5.33 17.51
CA GLU A 222 10.52 -6.02 17.37
C GLU A 222 11.51 -5.20 16.52
N GLN A 223 11.01 -4.36 15.61
CA GLN A 223 11.81 -3.43 14.82
C GLN A 223 12.10 -2.11 15.56
N GLY A 224 11.73 -1.99 16.83
CA GLY A 224 11.91 -0.77 17.63
C GLY A 224 10.99 0.38 17.20
N LEU A 225 9.83 0.06 16.64
CA LEU A 225 8.86 1.05 16.18
C LEU A 225 7.80 1.31 17.26
N GLU A 226 7.52 2.57 17.54
CA GLU A 226 6.32 3.00 18.27
C GLU A 226 5.13 2.88 17.31
N VAL A 227 4.10 2.12 17.71
CA VAL A 227 2.90 1.89 16.88
C VAL A 227 1.78 2.82 17.29
N ARG A 228 1.31 3.61 16.34
CA ARG A 228 0.15 4.49 16.45
C ARG A 228 -0.82 4.18 15.30
N TRP A 229 -2.10 4.42 15.51
CA TRP A 229 -3.07 4.38 14.42
C TRP A 229 -3.45 5.79 13.95
N ILE A 230 -3.84 5.91 12.69
CA ILE A 230 -4.24 7.16 12.05
C ILE A 230 -5.75 7.35 12.24
N ASP A 231 -6.12 8.34 13.00
CA ASP A 231 -7.52 8.75 13.18
C ASP A 231 -7.87 9.79 12.11
N GLU A 232 -8.39 9.31 10.97
CA GLU A 232 -8.80 10.17 9.85
C GLU A 232 -9.87 11.18 10.27
N SER A 233 -10.77 10.79 11.19
CA SER A 233 -11.87 11.66 11.65
C SER A 233 -11.40 12.87 12.45
N GLN A 234 -10.25 12.74 13.11
CA GLN A 234 -9.65 13.80 13.93
C GLN A 234 -8.40 14.43 13.28
N GLY A 235 -7.98 13.94 12.12
CA GLY A 235 -6.78 14.43 11.42
C GLY A 235 -5.49 14.24 12.23
N THR A 236 -5.37 13.17 13.01
CA THR A 236 -4.24 12.95 13.92
C THR A 236 -3.88 11.49 14.08
N THR A 237 -2.83 11.21 14.84
CA THR A 237 -2.47 9.84 15.24
C THR A 237 -2.72 9.63 16.73
N ARG A 238 -3.13 8.41 17.11
CA ARG A 238 -3.37 8.00 18.51
C ARG A 238 -2.58 6.75 18.87
N PRO A 239 -2.31 6.52 20.17
CA PRO A 239 -1.70 5.27 20.63
C PRO A 239 -2.52 4.06 20.17
N PHE A 240 -1.85 2.98 19.74
CA PHE A 240 -2.56 1.79 19.26
C PHE A 240 -3.50 1.17 20.28
N GLY A 241 -3.19 1.24 21.58
CA GLY A 241 -4.06 0.75 22.64
C GLY A 241 -5.45 1.41 22.74
N GLU A 242 -5.67 2.51 22.01
CA GLU A 242 -6.95 3.25 21.95
C GLU A 242 -7.74 2.95 20.65
N VAL A 243 -7.25 2.03 19.81
CA VAL A 243 -7.87 1.74 18.51
C VAL A 243 -9.19 0.98 18.68
N ASP A 244 -10.20 1.39 17.90
CA ASP A 244 -11.44 0.65 17.72
C ASP A 244 -11.45 0.00 16.32
N LEU A 245 -11.24 -1.30 16.27
CA LEU A 245 -11.23 -2.10 15.05
C LEU A 245 -12.59 -2.73 14.73
N SER A 246 -13.63 -2.43 15.51
CA SER A 246 -14.99 -2.98 15.30
C SER A 246 -15.62 -2.53 13.97
N HIS A 247 -15.11 -1.46 13.37
CA HIS A 247 -15.61 -0.85 12.15
C HIS A 247 -14.78 -1.15 10.89
N GLY A 248 -13.86 -2.12 10.95
CA GLY A 248 -13.11 -2.57 9.79
C GLY A 248 -11.59 -2.44 9.98
N TYR A 249 -10.92 -1.60 9.23
CA TYR A 249 -9.47 -1.44 9.24
C TYR A 249 -9.04 -0.04 9.68
N VAL A 250 -7.77 0.08 10.04
CA VAL A 250 -7.09 1.36 10.25
C VAL A 250 -5.71 1.33 9.59
N ASN A 251 -5.20 2.49 9.24
CA ASN A 251 -3.81 2.65 8.86
C ASN A 251 -2.95 2.89 10.11
N LEU A 252 -1.86 2.16 10.24
CA LEU A 252 -0.86 2.35 11.27
C LEU A 252 0.20 3.34 10.81
N TYR A 253 0.68 4.14 11.72
CA TYR A 253 1.82 5.04 11.58
C TYR A 253 2.85 4.68 12.64
N CYS A 254 3.95 4.08 12.21
CA CYS A 254 4.95 3.51 13.10
C CYS A 254 6.30 4.21 12.89
N ARG A 255 6.91 4.69 13.96
CA ARG A 255 8.20 5.40 13.91
C ARG A 255 9.20 4.75 14.82
N ARG A 256 10.45 4.67 14.35
CA ARG A 256 11.55 4.29 15.23
C ARG A 256 11.83 5.44 16.18
N THR A 257 11.68 5.16 17.47
CA THR A 257 12.11 6.06 18.54
C THR A 257 13.60 5.84 18.76
N SER A 258 14.36 6.92 18.72
CA SER A 258 15.82 6.94 18.93
C SER A 258 16.25 6.27 20.21
#